data_9763194deb2a5f577e760094c5ef83d0
#
_entry.id   9763194deb2a5f577e760094c5ef83d0
#
_cell.length_a   1.000
_cell.length_b   1.000
_cell.length_c   1.000
_cell.angle_alpha   90.00
_cell.angle_beta   90.00
_cell.angle_gamma   90.00
#
_symmetry.space_group_name_H-M   'P 1'
#
loop_
_entity.id
_entity.type
_entity.pdbx_description
1 polymer ?
#
loop_
_entity_poly.entity_id
_entity_poly.type
_entity_poly.pdbx_seq_one_letter_code
_entity_poly.pdbx_strand_id
1 'polypeptide(L)'
;MSGLPGSGKSTIAEGIAQQLRITLLSVDPIESAVVKSGIAKSFETGLAAYLVAEALAAEQLKLGNSVIVDAVNAEEEGKNIWRALAKRLDLAPIIIEVTVSDSELHRKRVESRTRNLHGMSEVTWDRVEARRKAYTPWREPHLQLDALNPLNDNVAKAIRYINDQ
;
A
#
# COMPACT_ATOMS: atom_id res chain seq x y z
N MET A 1 -3.97 2.26 1.65
CA MET A 1 -3.63 0.91 2.15
C MET A 1 -2.19 0.90 2.60
N SER A 2 -1.91 0.33 3.76
CA SER A 2 -0.58 0.25 4.38
C SER A 2 -0.31 -1.17 4.87
N GLY A 3 0.96 -1.56 5.01
CA GLY A 3 1.35 -2.86 5.56
C GLY A 3 2.62 -3.40 4.92
N LEU A 4 3.32 -4.26 5.65
CA LEU A 4 4.58 -4.86 5.22
C LEU A 4 4.44 -5.70 3.94
N PRO A 5 5.52 -5.94 3.19
CA PRO A 5 5.50 -6.89 2.07
C PRO A 5 5.00 -8.26 2.54
N GLY A 6 4.14 -8.90 1.74
CA GLY A 6 3.54 -10.19 2.10
C GLY A 6 2.37 -10.14 3.09
N SER A 7 1.97 -8.95 3.57
CA SER A 7 0.82 -8.81 4.48
C SER A 7 -0.54 -9.08 3.84
N GLY A 8 -0.64 -9.14 2.51
CA GLY A 8 -1.93 -9.29 1.82
C GLY A 8 -2.65 -7.98 1.51
N LYS A 9 -2.03 -6.81 1.79
CA LYS A 9 -2.64 -5.49 1.56
C LYS A 9 -3.12 -5.29 0.13
N SER A 10 -2.33 -5.69 -0.89
CA SER A 10 -2.68 -5.53 -2.30
C SER A 10 -3.92 -6.33 -2.68
N THR A 11 -4.03 -7.58 -2.21
CA THR A 11 -5.20 -8.43 -2.46
C THR A 11 -6.48 -7.85 -1.86
N ILE A 12 -6.39 -7.28 -0.64
CA ILE A 12 -7.52 -6.60 -0.01
C ILE A 12 -7.84 -5.30 -0.77
N ALA A 13 -6.81 -4.53 -1.16
CA ALA A 13 -6.99 -3.30 -1.96
C ALA A 13 -7.69 -3.57 -3.30
N GLU A 14 -7.29 -4.63 -3.99
CA GLU A 14 -7.92 -5.10 -5.24
C GLU A 14 -9.39 -5.48 -5.01
N GLY A 15 -9.69 -6.22 -3.95
CA GLY A 15 -11.06 -6.58 -3.60
C GLY A 15 -11.95 -5.36 -3.32
N ILE A 16 -11.43 -4.37 -2.60
CA ILE A 16 -12.15 -3.11 -2.33
C ILE A 16 -12.35 -2.35 -3.64
N ALA A 17 -11.27 -2.19 -4.46
CA ALA A 17 -11.31 -1.46 -5.72
C ALA A 17 -12.34 -2.05 -6.69
N GLN A 18 -12.42 -3.38 -6.78
CA GLN A 18 -13.38 -4.07 -7.63
C GLN A 18 -14.83 -3.86 -7.17
N GLN A 19 -15.10 -3.97 -5.87
CA GLN A 19 -16.46 -3.82 -5.34
C GLN A 19 -16.95 -2.37 -5.40
N LEU A 20 -16.10 -1.41 -5.09
CA LEU A 20 -16.45 0.02 -5.10
C LEU A 20 -16.23 0.69 -6.47
N ARG A 21 -15.60 -0.01 -7.43
CA ARG A 21 -15.20 0.53 -8.74
C ARG A 21 -14.33 1.78 -8.64
N ILE A 22 -13.40 1.77 -7.69
CA ILE A 22 -12.45 2.86 -7.41
C ILE A 22 -11.11 2.55 -8.06
N THR A 23 -10.43 3.58 -8.56
CA THR A 23 -9.08 3.45 -9.12
C THR A 23 -8.08 3.01 -8.04
N LEU A 24 -7.33 1.95 -8.32
CA LEU A 24 -6.24 1.46 -7.47
C LEU A 24 -4.89 1.88 -8.05
N LEU A 25 -4.09 2.56 -7.27
CA LEU A 25 -2.72 2.98 -7.58
C LEU A 25 -1.75 2.22 -6.68
N SER A 26 -1.03 1.25 -7.23
CA SER A 26 -0.04 0.47 -6.49
C SER A 26 1.37 0.97 -6.79
N VAL A 27 2.13 1.28 -5.74
CA VAL A 27 3.49 1.85 -5.85
C VAL A 27 4.49 0.86 -6.44
N ASP A 28 4.42 -0.43 -6.05
CA ASP A 28 5.35 -1.45 -6.54
C ASP A 28 5.34 -1.61 -8.09
N PRO A 29 4.17 -1.72 -8.77
CA PRO A 29 4.13 -1.74 -10.25
C PRO A 29 4.64 -0.45 -10.89
N ILE A 30 4.43 0.71 -10.26
CA ILE A 30 4.96 1.99 -10.77
C ILE A 30 6.50 1.99 -10.68
N GLU A 31 7.09 1.57 -9.55
CA GLU A 31 8.55 1.44 -9.43
C GLU A 31 9.10 0.46 -10.49
N SER A 32 8.42 -0.67 -10.67
CA SER A 32 8.80 -1.65 -11.72
C SER A 32 8.79 -1.03 -13.12
N ALA A 33 7.82 -0.18 -13.44
CA ALA A 33 7.77 0.52 -14.72
C ALA A 33 8.91 1.52 -14.88
N VAL A 34 9.27 2.25 -13.82
CA VAL A 34 10.43 3.15 -13.79
C VAL A 34 11.73 2.38 -14.05
N VAL A 35 11.92 1.23 -13.38
CA VAL A 35 13.11 0.38 -13.60
C VAL A 35 13.12 -0.20 -15.01
N LYS A 36 11.95 -0.61 -15.54
CA LYS A 36 11.81 -1.12 -16.92
C LYS A 36 12.20 -0.09 -17.98
N SER A 37 12.09 1.22 -17.68
CA SER A 37 12.54 2.28 -18.61
C SER A 37 14.06 2.42 -18.72
N GLY A 38 14.84 1.61 -17.98
CA GLY A 38 16.31 1.61 -17.99
C GLY A 38 16.95 2.35 -16.82
N ILE A 39 16.17 2.87 -15.87
CA ILE A 39 16.69 3.51 -14.66
C ILE A 39 17.06 2.41 -13.65
N ALA A 40 18.31 2.42 -13.17
CA ALA A 40 18.76 1.46 -12.18
C ALA A 40 17.95 1.57 -10.88
N LYS A 41 17.58 0.42 -10.31
CA LYS A 41 16.83 0.39 -9.03
C LYS A 41 17.65 1.02 -7.91
N SER A 42 17.06 1.97 -7.21
CA SER A 42 17.67 2.71 -6.10
C SER A 42 16.60 3.21 -5.11
N PHE A 43 17.02 3.96 -4.10
CA PHE A 43 16.08 4.68 -3.23
C PHE A 43 15.23 5.69 -4.02
N GLU A 44 15.87 6.38 -4.97
CA GLU A 44 15.20 7.41 -5.80
C GLU A 44 14.13 6.82 -6.70
N THR A 45 14.29 5.60 -7.23
CA THR A 45 13.23 4.94 -8.01
C THR A 45 12.00 4.61 -7.14
N GLY A 46 12.23 4.21 -5.90
CA GLY A 46 11.17 4.01 -4.92
C GLY A 46 10.44 5.33 -4.62
N LEU A 47 11.18 6.39 -4.33
CA LEU A 47 10.62 7.73 -4.09
C LEU A 47 9.86 8.24 -5.33
N ALA A 48 10.42 8.09 -6.52
CA ALA A 48 9.77 8.48 -7.77
C ALA A 48 8.41 7.75 -7.94
N ALA A 49 8.34 6.47 -7.60
CA ALA A 49 7.08 5.72 -7.67
C ALA A 49 6.02 6.27 -6.71
N TYR A 50 6.40 6.67 -5.49
CA TYR A 50 5.49 7.35 -4.57
C TYR A 50 4.99 8.69 -5.13
N LEU A 51 5.90 9.51 -5.68
CA LEU A 51 5.55 10.82 -6.25
C LEU A 51 4.68 10.70 -7.51
N VAL A 52 4.92 9.69 -8.35
CA VAL A 52 4.06 9.39 -9.51
C VAL A 52 2.67 8.96 -9.05
N ALA A 53 2.58 8.06 -8.06
CA ALA A 53 1.30 7.64 -7.51
C ALA A 53 0.55 8.83 -6.87
N GLU A 54 1.25 9.72 -6.16
CA GLU A 54 0.70 10.94 -5.58
C GLU A 54 0.14 11.88 -6.65
N ALA A 55 0.91 12.14 -7.72
CA ALA A 55 0.47 13.00 -8.81
C ALA A 55 -0.78 12.44 -9.51
N LEU A 56 -0.81 11.12 -9.79
CA LEU A 56 -1.99 10.47 -10.37
C LEU A 56 -3.21 10.52 -9.43
N ALA A 57 -2.98 10.28 -8.14
CA ALA A 57 -4.04 10.39 -7.13
C ALA A 57 -4.60 11.82 -7.07
N ALA A 58 -3.72 12.83 -7.09
CA ALA A 58 -4.13 14.24 -7.08
C ALA A 58 -5.05 14.59 -8.26
N GLU A 59 -4.72 14.13 -9.47
CA GLU A 59 -5.56 14.39 -10.65
C GLU A 59 -6.93 13.71 -10.54
N GLN A 60 -6.99 12.47 -10.06
CA GLN A 60 -8.27 11.78 -9.86
C GLN A 60 -9.13 12.48 -8.79
N LEU A 61 -8.53 12.87 -7.67
CA LEU A 61 -9.22 13.55 -6.59
C LEU A 61 -9.76 14.93 -7.01
N LYS A 62 -9.02 15.69 -7.82
CA LYS A 62 -9.49 16.96 -8.41
C LYS A 62 -10.71 16.78 -9.33
N LEU A 63 -10.81 15.65 -9.99
CA LEU A 63 -11.97 15.27 -10.81
C LEU A 63 -13.17 14.77 -10.00
N GLY A 64 -13.05 14.70 -8.67
CA GLY A 64 -14.07 14.16 -7.77
C GLY A 64 -14.09 12.64 -7.67
N ASN A 65 -13.09 11.96 -8.22
CA ASN A 65 -12.98 10.51 -8.14
C ASN A 65 -12.28 10.08 -6.84
N SER A 66 -12.75 9.00 -6.24
CA SER A 66 -12.02 8.35 -5.14
C SER A 66 -10.86 7.51 -5.69
N VAL A 67 -9.80 7.37 -4.90
CA VAL A 67 -8.64 6.52 -5.22
C VAL A 67 -8.23 5.68 -4.03
N ILE A 68 -7.71 4.50 -4.31
CA ILE A 68 -7.01 3.67 -3.34
C ILE A 68 -5.53 3.71 -3.70
N VAL A 69 -4.68 4.03 -2.72
CA VAL A 69 -3.23 3.89 -2.88
C VAL A 69 -2.76 2.68 -2.09
N ASP A 70 -2.06 1.75 -2.76
CA ASP A 70 -1.45 0.58 -2.15
C ASP A 70 0.07 0.75 -2.08
N ALA A 71 0.58 0.91 -0.86
CA ALA A 71 2.00 1.08 -0.59
C ALA A 71 2.39 0.46 0.77
N VAL A 72 3.68 0.27 1.00
CA VAL A 72 4.18 -0.26 2.28
C VAL A 72 3.99 0.75 3.40
N ASN A 73 4.32 2.03 3.17
CA ASN A 73 4.19 3.13 4.14
C ASN A 73 4.85 2.82 5.49
N ALA A 74 6.04 2.20 5.48
CA ALA A 74 6.74 1.81 6.69
C ALA A 74 7.31 3.01 7.47
N GLU A 75 7.76 4.03 6.75
CA GLU A 75 8.48 5.17 7.27
C GLU A 75 7.64 6.45 7.18
N GLU A 76 7.96 7.44 8.00
CA GLU A 76 7.22 8.72 8.04
C GLU A 76 7.26 9.48 6.72
N GLU A 77 8.37 9.37 5.96
CA GLU A 77 8.56 10.02 4.66
C GLU A 77 7.47 9.61 3.67
N GLY A 78 7.21 8.32 3.54
CA GLY A 78 6.14 7.79 2.68
C GLY A 78 4.75 8.25 3.12
N LYS A 79 4.50 8.24 4.44
CA LYS A 79 3.22 8.69 5.01
C LYS A 79 3.00 10.19 4.82
N ASN A 80 4.08 10.98 4.93
CA ASN A 80 4.00 12.43 4.76
C ASN A 80 3.61 12.86 3.34
N ILE A 81 3.93 12.06 2.32
CA ILE A 81 3.46 12.31 0.95
C ILE A 81 1.93 12.32 0.91
N TRP A 82 1.28 11.32 1.53
CA TRP A 82 -0.17 11.21 1.56
C TRP A 82 -0.83 12.26 2.45
N ARG A 83 -0.22 12.59 3.59
CA ARG A 83 -0.67 13.69 4.46
C ARG A 83 -0.62 15.04 3.75
N ALA A 84 0.47 15.30 3.02
CA ALA A 84 0.63 16.54 2.26
C ALA A 84 -0.40 16.63 1.12
N LEU A 85 -0.67 15.54 0.40
CA LEU A 85 -1.71 15.48 -0.62
C LEU A 85 -3.08 15.78 -0.03
N ALA A 86 -3.46 15.09 1.04
CA ALA A 86 -4.73 15.25 1.71
C ALA A 86 -4.92 16.70 2.20
N LYS A 87 -3.92 17.26 2.87
CA LYS A 87 -3.93 18.67 3.33
C LYS A 87 -4.07 19.65 2.17
N ARG A 88 -3.36 19.43 1.06
CA ARG A 88 -3.42 20.31 -0.12
C ARG A 88 -4.79 20.35 -0.77
N LEU A 89 -5.53 19.26 -0.70
CA LEU A 89 -6.86 19.11 -1.29
C LEU A 89 -8.01 19.24 -0.28
N ASP A 90 -7.70 19.58 0.97
CA ASP A 90 -8.66 19.66 2.09
C ASP A 90 -9.48 18.37 2.27
N LEU A 91 -8.79 17.24 2.28
CA LEU A 91 -9.39 15.91 2.40
C LEU A 91 -8.95 15.22 3.69
N ALA A 92 -9.80 14.34 4.23
CA ALA A 92 -9.47 13.40 5.30
C ALA A 92 -9.11 12.03 4.67
N PRO A 93 -7.86 11.56 4.76
CA PRO A 93 -7.49 10.26 4.20
C PRO A 93 -8.02 9.12 5.07
N ILE A 94 -8.64 8.14 4.46
CA ILE A 94 -9.03 6.89 5.12
C ILE A 94 -7.85 5.94 5.10
N ILE A 95 -7.36 5.57 6.29
CA ILE A 95 -6.18 4.73 6.44
C ILE A 95 -6.61 3.30 6.82
N ILE A 96 -6.14 2.32 6.08
CA ILE A 96 -6.34 0.91 6.36
C ILE A 96 -4.96 0.24 6.39
N GLU A 97 -4.62 -0.33 7.54
CA GLU A 97 -3.39 -1.06 7.76
C GLU A 97 -3.64 -2.57 7.78
N VAL A 98 -2.85 -3.32 7.01
CA VAL A 98 -2.96 -4.78 6.94
C VAL A 98 -1.75 -5.43 7.58
N THR A 99 -2.01 -6.25 8.59
CA THR A 99 -1.00 -7.01 9.33
C THR A 99 -1.19 -8.52 9.11
N VAL A 100 -0.24 -9.31 9.56
CA VAL A 100 -0.35 -10.76 9.71
C VAL A 100 0.13 -11.08 11.13
N SER A 101 -0.78 -11.51 11.99
CA SER A 101 -0.46 -11.81 13.39
C SER A 101 0.36 -13.09 13.55
N ASP A 102 0.29 -14.03 12.60
CA ASP A 102 1.12 -15.23 12.54
C ASP A 102 2.41 -14.97 11.75
N SER A 103 3.53 -14.86 12.45
CA SER A 103 4.85 -14.58 11.87
C SER A 103 5.34 -15.70 10.93
N GLU A 104 5.05 -16.98 11.25
CA GLU A 104 5.46 -18.13 10.43
C GLU A 104 4.68 -18.13 9.11
N LEU A 105 3.39 -17.87 9.15
CA LEU A 105 2.58 -17.74 7.95
C LEU A 105 3.03 -16.53 7.11
N HIS A 106 3.34 -15.41 7.77
CA HIS A 106 3.86 -14.22 7.08
C HIS A 106 5.16 -14.54 6.34
N ARG A 107 6.09 -15.23 7.01
CA ARG A 107 7.34 -15.67 6.41
C ARG A 107 7.12 -16.58 5.21
N LYS A 108 6.28 -17.61 5.34
CA LYS A 108 5.92 -18.51 4.23
C LYS A 108 5.35 -17.74 3.04
N ARG A 109 4.46 -16.76 3.27
CA ARG A 109 3.89 -15.93 2.21
C ARG A 109 4.96 -15.10 1.50
N VAL A 110 5.91 -14.52 2.23
CA VAL A 110 7.02 -13.74 1.66
C VAL A 110 7.92 -14.63 0.81
N GLU A 111 8.32 -15.80 1.32
CA GLU A 111 9.25 -16.73 0.66
C GLU A 111 8.63 -17.44 -0.56
N SER A 112 7.31 -17.70 -0.56
CA SER A 112 6.61 -18.36 -1.68
C SER A 112 6.08 -17.38 -2.74
N ARG A 113 6.16 -16.07 -2.48
CA ARG A 113 5.58 -15.04 -3.35
C ARG A 113 6.40 -14.89 -4.64
N THR A 114 5.69 -14.81 -5.78
CA THR A 114 6.24 -14.39 -7.07
C THR A 114 5.41 -13.27 -7.64
N ARG A 115 6.00 -12.08 -7.76
CA ARG A 115 5.28 -10.86 -8.22
C ARG A 115 5.37 -10.62 -9.72
N ASN A 116 6.34 -11.22 -10.40
CA ASN A 116 6.61 -10.99 -11.83
C ASN A 116 6.78 -9.49 -12.20
N LEU A 117 7.36 -8.69 -11.29
CA LEU A 117 7.64 -7.28 -11.52
C LEU A 117 9.05 -7.12 -12.10
N HIS A 118 9.16 -6.52 -13.29
CA HIS A 118 10.43 -6.34 -13.98
C HIS A 118 11.44 -5.57 -13.12
N GLY A 119 12.68 -6.08 -13.03
CA GLY A 119 13.74 -5.43 -12.27
C GLY A 119 13.56 -5.38 -10.75
N MET A 120 12.48 -5.99 -10.24
CA MET A 120 12.15 -6.03 -8.82
C MET A 120 12.48 -7.41 -8.26
N SER A 121 13.60 -7.52 -7.54
CA SER A 121 13.89 -8.74 -6.77
C SER A 121 12.76 -9.01 -5.77
N GLU A 122 12.46 -10.28 -5.52
CA GLU A 122 11.57 -10.63 -4.43
C GLU A 122 12.15 -10.17 -3.10
N VAL A 123 11.27 -9.71 -2.22
CA VAL A 123 11.68 -9.24 -0.89
C VAL A 123 11.99 -10.44 -0.02
N THR A 124 13.18 -10.49 0.58
CA THR A 124 13.57 -11.54 1.52
C THR A 124 12.92 -11.33 2.88
N TRP A 125 12.79 -12.41 3.67
CA TRP A 125 12.28 -12.32 5.03
C TRP A 125 13.09 -11.34 5.91
N ASP A 126 14.42 -11.38 5.81
CA ASP A 126 15.30 -10.47 6.58
C ASP A 126 15.00 -8.98 6.28
N ARG A 127 14.68 -8.66 5.03
CA ARG A 127 14.27 -7.30 4.65
C ARG A 127 12.89 -6.93 5.22
N VAL A 128 11.97 -7.89 5.32
CA VAL A 128 10.67 -7.66 5.99
C VAL A 128 10.88 -7.41 7.47
N GLU A 129 11.72 -8.20 8.14
CA GLU A 129 12.05 -8.00 9.56
C GLU A 129 12.75 -6.66 9.82
N ALA A 130 13.70 -6.27 8.96
CA ALA A 130 14.33 -4.96 9.05
C ALA A 130 13.30 -3.82 8.93
N ARG A 131 12.38 -3.92 7.97
CA ARG A 131 11.28 -2.95 7.82
C ARG A 131 10.29 -2.98 8.97
N ARG A 132 10.01 -4.15 9.56
CA ARG A 132 9.17 -4.28 10.75
C ARG A 132 9.75 -3.52 11.93
N LYS A 133 11.06 -3.60 12.14
CA LYS A 133 11.78 -2.86 13.20
C LYS A 133 11.78 -1.35 12.98
N ALA A 134 11.83 -0.91 11.73
CA ALA A 134 11.79 0.50 11.35
C ALA A 134 10.36 1.04 11.16
N TYR A 135 9.35 0.17 11.25
CA TYR A 135 7.97 0.55 10.99
C TYR A 135 7.46 1.52 12.05
N THR A 136 7.07 2.71 11.64
CA THR A 136 6.42 3.68 12.51
C THR A 136 4.90 3.49 12.46
N PRO A 137 4.21 3.38 13.61
CA PRO A 137 2.75 3.29 13.60
C PRO A 137 2.09 4.53 12.98
N TRP A 138 0.92 4.38 12.40
CA TRP A 138 0.08 5.50 12.03
C TRP A 138 -0.42 6.21 13.30
N ARG A 139 -0.35 7.54 13.30
CA ARG A 139 -0.85 8.37 14.42
C ARG A 139 -2.32 8.71 14.25
N GLU A 140 -2.78 8.74 13.01
CA GLU A 140 -4.16 8.99 12.64
C GLU A 140 -5.05 7.79 12.97
N PRO A 141 -6.35 8.00 13.25
CA PRO A 141 -7.30 6.91 13.32
C PRO A 141 -7.22 6.06 12.06
N HIS A 142 -7.16 4.75 12.22
CA HIS A 142 -7.05 3.83 11.08
C HIS A 142 -7.72 2.49 11.41
N LEU A 143 -8.19 1.83 10.36
CA LEU A 143 -8.66 0.45 10.45
C LEU A 143 -7.47 -0.50 10.39
N GLN A 144 -7.34 -1.38 11.37
CA GLN A 144 -6.40 -2.48 11.32
C GLN A 144 -7.11 -3.78 10.90
N LEU A 145 -6.56 -4.46 9.90
CA LEU A 145 -7.02 -5.74 9.40
C LEU A 145 -5.93 -6.80 9.58
N ASP A 146 -6.33 -7.96 10.07
CA ASP A 146 -5.45 -9.13 10.08
C ASP A 146 -5.74 -10.01 8.86
N ALA A 147 -4.72 -10.26 8.05
CA ALA A 147 -4.83 -11.10 6.87
C ALA A 147 -4.91 -12.62 7.17
N LEU A 148 -5.02 -13.01 8.43
CA LEU A 148 -5.45 -14.36 8.83
C LEU A 148 -6.96 -14.55 8.61
N ASN A 149 -7.73 -13.47 8.71
CA ASN A 149 -9.17 -13.54 8.43
C ASN A 149 -9.42 -13.78 6.93
N PRO A 150 -10.55 -14.38 6.58
CA PRO A 150 -10.95 -14.56 5.19
C PRO A 150 -10.92 -13.25 4.40
N LEU A 151 -10.48 -13.30 3.15
CA LEU A 151 -10.37 -12.13 2.28
C LEU A 151 -11.68 -11.35 2.20
N ASN A 152 -12.80 -12.05 1.98
CA ASN A 152 -14.11 -11.42 1.83
C ASN A 152 -14.54 -10.69 3.11
N ASP A 153 -14.19 -11.22 4.28
CA ASP A 153 -14.53 -10.59 5.57
C ASP A 153 -13.72 -9.30 5.77
N ASN A 154 -12.43 -9.34 5.43
CA ASN A 154 -11.55 -8.17 5.47
C ASN A 154 -12.01 -7.08 4.49
N VAL A 155 -12.37 -7.46 3.26
CA VAL A 155 -12.90 -6.51 2.25
C VAL A 155 -14.22 -5.91 2.73
N ALA A 156 -15.14 -6.72 3.22
CA ALA A 156 -16.44 -6.23 3.75
C ALA A 156 -16.25 -5.30 4.95
N LYS A 157 -15.32 -5.62 5.86
CA LYS A 157 -14.97 -4.78 7.01
C LYS A 157 -14.38 -3.44 6.57
N ALA A 158 -13.48 -3.47 5.57
CA ALA A 158 -12.89 -2.27 5.01
C ALA A 158 -13.95 -1.36 4.35
N ILE A 159 -14.85 -1.93 3.56
CA ILE A 159 -15.91 -1.17 2.89
C ILE A 159 -16.87 -0.52 3.90
N ARG A 160 -17.25 -1.24 4.96
CA ARG A 160 -18.04 -0.63 6.05
C ARG A 160 -17.32 0.54 6.67
N TYR A 161 -16.05 0.37 7.02
CA TYR A 161 -15.23 1.44 7.58
C TYR A 161 -15.13 2.66 6.65
N ILE A 162 -14.98 2.45 5.34
CA ILE A 162 -14.95 3.53 4.33
C ILE A 162 -16.28 4.28 4.29
N ASN A 163 -17.41 3.58 4.36
CA ASN A 163 -18.74 4.18 4.27
C ASN A 163 -19.15 4.93 5.56
N ASP A 164 -18.50 4.65 6.68
CA ASP A 164 -18.78 5.27 7.98
C ASP A 164 -17.98 6.58 8.18
N GLN A 165 -17.13 6.99 7.20
CA GLN A 165 -16.34 8.24 7.23
C GLN A 165 -17.05 9.36 6.49
#